data_6cda5e6cdcc25db39c4553b9c63ee336
#
_entry.id   6cda5e6cdcc25db39c4553b9c63ee336
#
_cell.length_a   1.000
_cell.length_b   1.000
_cell.length_c   1.000
_cell.angle_alpha   90.00
_cell.angle_beta   90.00
_cell.angle_gamma   90.00
#
_symmetry.space_group_name_H-M   'P 1'
#
loop_
_entity.id
_entity.type
_entity.pdbx_description
1 polymer ?
#
loop_
_entity_poly.entity_id
_entity_poly.type
_entity_poly.pdbx_seq_one_letter_code
_entity_poly.pdbx_strand_id
1 'polypeptide(L)'
;CWGALLLVCAALPALAQSNARGDAGLCVGGAPNAPIKIEVFSDFQCPACRTFYLETIRPVLADYASANKVCVVYREFPLRNHQHSRKAARYATAARRVGVWQWVQVTDRLYLDQSRWSQDGTVEATVARALSKEDLKRVEALLGDSAINAEIERDLALGRRQGVRSTPTFFITAQGKTERVTGIVQYSILRRYLDSRLGQ
;
A
#
# COMPACT_ATOMS: atom_id res chain seq x y z
N CYS A 1 -62.16 -32.26 -7.79
CA CYS A 1 -60.97 -31.90 -8.58
C CYS A 1 -60.24 -30.81 -7.84
N TRP A 2 -59.16 -31.17 -7.17
CA TRP A 2 -58.29 -30.22 -6.48
C TRP A 2 -56.98 -30.12 -7.25
N GLY A 3 -56.75 -28.96 -7.85
CA GLY A 3 -55.50 -28.63 -8.53
C GLY A 3 -54.45 -28.12 -7.55
N ALA A 4 -53.38 -28.84 -7.38
CA ALA A 4 -52.23 -28.41 -6.61
C ALA A 4 -51.38 -27.46 -7.44
N LEU A 5 -51.27 -26.23 -7.00
CA LEU A 5 -50.42 -25.20 -7.57
C LEU A 5 -49.01 -25.39 -7.01
N LEU A 6 -48.09 -25.92 -7.81
CA LEU A 6 -46.66 -26.02 -7.48
C LEU A 6 -45.99 -24.63 -7.69
N LEU A 7 -45.66 -23.97 -6.56
CA LEU A 7 -44.81 -22.78 -6.58
C LEU A 7 -43.35 -23.22 -6.80
N VAL A 8 -42.84 -22.97 -8.01
CA VAL A 8 -41.42 -23.11 -8.29
C VAL A 8 -40.72 -21.87 -7.79
N CYS A 9 -40.05 -22.01 -6.63
CA CYS A 9 -39.14 -21.00 -6.11
C CYS A 9 -37.86 -21.01 -6.93
N ALA A 10 -37.74 -20.09 -7.90
CA ALA A 10 -36.50 -19.87 -8.64
C ALA A 10 -35.49 -19.17 -7.69
N ALA A 11 -34.52 -19.90 -7.21
CA ALA A 11 -33.36 -19.35 -6.50
C ALA A 11 -32.50 -18.58 -7.49
N LEU A 12 -32.53 -17.26 -7.45
CA LEU A 12 -31.58 -16.41 -8.15
C LEU A 12 -30.19 -16.65 -7.57
N PRO A 13 -29.14 -16.87 -8.43
CA PRO A 13 -27.79 -16.94 -7.94
C PRO A 13 -27.43 -15.59 -7.31
N ALA A 14 -27.06 -15.60 -6.05
CA ALA A 14 -26.44 -14.45 -5.39
C ALA A 14 -25.14 -14.14 -6.14
N LEU A 15 -25.17 -13.13 -7.00
CA LEU A 15 -23.96 -12.55 -7.57
C LEU A 15 -23.06 -12.14 -6.42
N ALA A 16 -21.93 -12.79 -6.31
CA ALA A 16 -20.89 -12.46 -5.36
C ALA A 16 -20.53 -10.99 -5.57
N GLN A 17 -21.05 -10.11 -4.71
CA GLN A 17 -20.62 -8.74 -4.61
C GLN A 17 -19.16 -8.78 -4.14
N SER A 18 -18.24 -8.68 -5.09
CA SER A 18 -16.82 -8.57 -4.86
C SER A 18 -16.57 -7.50 -3.79
N ASN A 19 -15.78 -7.84 -2.79
CA ASN A 19 -15.41 -7.05 -1.63
C ASN A 19 -14.74 -5.70 -2.02
N ALA A 20 -15.46 -4.79 -2.64
CA ALA A 20 -15.04 -3.41 -2.84
C ALA A 20 -14.89 -2.65 -1.50
N ARG A 21 -15.36 -3.22 -0.38
CA ARG A 21 -15.23 -2.65 0.97
C ARG A 21 -13.87 -2.91 1.62
N GLY A 22 -13.04 -3.82 1.09
CA GLY A 22 -11.74 -4.19 1.67
C GLY A 22 -10.63 -3.15 1.47
N ASP A 23 -10.72 -2.32 0.43
CA ASP A 23 -9.65 -1.38 0.05
C ASP A 23 -9.86 0.07 0.52
N ALA A 24 -11.08 0.43 0.94
CA ALA A 24 -11.43 1.80 1.28
C ALA A 24 -10.71 2.36 2.52
N GLY A 25 -10.10 1.51 3.35
CA GLY A 25 -9.38 1.90 4.57
C GLY A 25 -7.84 1.90 4.44
N LEU A 26 -7.28 1.72 3.25
CA LEU A 26 -5.85 1.48 3.07
C LEU A 26 -5.05 2.69 2.59
N CYS A 27 -5.66 3.89 2.47
CA CYS A 27 -4.88 5.09 2.14
C CYS A 27 -3.89 5.38 3.27
N VAL A 28 -2.60 5.36 2.96
CA VAL A 28 -1.53 5.85 3.86
C VAL A 28 -1.40 7.37 3.80
N GLY A 29 -2.21 8.00 2.96
CA GLY A 29 -2.41 9.44 2.87
C GLY A 29 -3.61 9.75 1.99
N GLY A 30 -4.37 10.78 2.34
CA GLY A 30 -5.60 11.18 1.68
C GLY A 30 -6.83 10.36 2.07
N ALA A 31 -7.98 10.75 1.54
CA ALA A 31 -9.25 10.08 1.80
C ALA A 31 -9.56 9.01 0.74
N PRO A 32 -10.29 7.93 1.10
CA PRO A 32 -10.68 6.87 0.16
C PRO A 32 -11.50 7.36 -1.05
N ASN A 33 -12.20 8.46 -0.90
CA ASN A 33 -13.01 9.10 -1.95
C ASN A 33 -12.26 10.21 -2.71
N ALA A 34 -10.95 10.34 -2.54
CA ALA A 34 -10.15 11.29 -3.30
C ALA A 34 -10.32 11.07 -4.83
N PRO A 35 -10.31 12.14 -5.64
CA PRO A 35 -10.53 12.04 -7.09
C PRO A 35 -9.46 11.23 -7.83
N ILE A 36 -8.28 11.09 -7.22
CA ILE A 36 -7.19 10.28 -7.77
C ILE A 36 -6.76 9.26 -6.72
N LYS A 37 -6.56 8.01 -7.15
CA LYS A 37 -5.92 6.96 -6.36
C LYS A 37 -4.57 6.59 -6.97
N ILE A 38 -3.51 6.55 -6.16
CA ILE A 38 -2.21 6.02 -6.52
C ILE A 38 -1.97 4.77 -5.69
N GLU A 39 -1.89 3.60 -6.33
CA GLU A 39 -1.61 2.32 -5.70
C GLU A 39 -0.20 1.87 -6.04
N VAL A 40 0.69 1.82 -5.04
CA VAL A 40 2.12 1.58 -5.19
C VAL A 40 2.48 0.19 -4.68
N PHE A 41 3.03 -0.66 -5.53
CA PHE A 41 3.66 -1.92 -5.16
C PHE A 41 5.16 -1.69 -4.95
N SER A 42 5.63 -1.90 -3.74
CA SER A 42 6.96 -1.49 -3.33
C SER A 42 7.64 -2.53 -2.44
N ASP A 43 8.96 -2.46 -2.41
CA ASP A 43 9.84 -3.32 -1.63
C ASP A 43 10.83 -2.45 -0.85
N PHE A 44 10.87 -2.59 0.46
CA PHE A 44 11.72 -1.76 1.31
C PHE A 44 13.21 -1.94 1.06
N GLN A 45 13.65 -3.10 0.54
CA GLN A 45 15.07 -3.35 0.26
C GLN A 45 15.46 -2.94 -1.18
N CYS A 46 14.49 -2.60 -2.04
CA CYS A 46 14.74 -2.17 -3.41
C CYS A 46 15.27 -0.72 -3.47
N PRO A 47 16.48 -0.46 -4.04
CA PRO A 47 17.02 0.90 -4.13
C PRO A 47 16.14 1.85 -4.95
N ALA A 48 15.54 1.37 -6.05
CA ALA A 48 14.63 2.15 -6.87
C ALA A 48 13.36 2.55 -6.10
N CYS A 49 12.86 1.69 -5.20
CA CYS A 49 11.72 2.00 -4.32
C CYS A 49 12.08 3.09 -3.31
N ARG A 50 13.30 3.05 -2.77
CA ARG A 50 13.81 4.11 -1.89
C ARG A 50 13.78 5.46 -2.59
N THR A 51 14.39 5.56 -3.77
CA THR A 51 14.41 6.80 -4.56
C THR A 51 13.00 7.27 -4.87
N PHE A 52 12.14 6.38 -5.38
CA PHE A 52 10.76 6.72 -5.72
C PHE A 52 9.95 7.19 -4.50
N TYR A 53 10.10 6.54 -3.34
CA TYR A 53 9.41 6.96 -2.14
C TYR A 53 9.90 8.34 -1.67
N LEU A 54 11.19 8.52 -1.47
CA LEU A 54 11.74 9.73 -0.88
C LEU A 54 11.57 10.96 -1.80
N GLU A 55 11.74 10.78 -3.11
CA GLU A 55 11.77 11.88 -4.07
C GLU A 55 10.42 12.13 -4.75
N THR A 56 9.48 11.18 -4.70
CA THR A 56 8.19 11.31 -5.40
C THR A 56 6.99 11.06 -4.50
N ILE A 57 6.89 9.90 -3.84
CA ILE A 57 5.69 9.57 -3.05
C ILE A 57 5.58 10.45 -1.80
N ARG A 58 6.69 10.71 -1.12
CA ARG A 58 6.71 11.57 0.07
C ARG A 58 6.24 13.01 -0.24
N PRO A 59 6.70 13.68 -1.31
CA PRO A 59 6.11 14.93 -1.78
C PRO A 59 4.62 14.81 -2.14
N VAL A 60 4.19 13.74 -2.81
CA VAL A 60 2.76 13.53 -3.12
C VAL A 60 1.92 13.43 -1.84
N LEU A 61 2.42 12.74 -0.81
CA LEU A 61 1.75 12.67 0.49
C LEU A 61 1.58 14.05 1.11
N ALA A 62 2.61 14.89 1.03
CA ALA A 62 2.60 16.24 1.58
C ALA A 62 1.69 17.20 0.79
N ASP A 63 1.78 17.21 -0.53
CA ASP A 63 1.18 18.26 -1.36
C ASP A 63 -0.26 17.92 -1.82
N TYR A 64 -0.57 16.64 -2.00
CA TYR A 64 -1.86 16.21 -2.55
C TYR A 64 -2.71 15.38 -1.57
N ALA A 65 -2.08 14.42 -0.89
CA ALA A 65 -2.84 13.56 0.00
C ALA A 65 -3.31 14.33 1.26
N SER A 66 -2.49 15.21 1.80
CA SER A 66 -2.87 16.09 2.92
C SER A 66 -4.09 16.96 2.60
N ALA A 67 -4.28 17.34 1.32
CA ALA A 67 -5.44 18.08 0.82
C ALA A 67 -6.58 17.19 0.31
N ASN A 68 -6.52 15.87 0.55
CA ASN A 68 -7.49 14.88 0.07
C ASN A 68 -7.70 14.86 -1.47
N LYS A 69 -6.73 15.36 -2.24
CA LYS A 69 -6.76 15.32 -3.72
C LYS A 69 -6.33 13.95 -4.27
N VAL A 70 -5.51 13.23 -3.51
CA VAL A 70 -4.98 11.90 -3.87
C VAL A 70 -5.10 10.97 -2.67
N CYS A 71 -5.64 9.76 -2.89
CA CYS A 71 -5.46 8.64 -1.95
C CYS A 71 -4.23 7.83 -2.38
N VAL A 72 -3.24 7.71 -1.51
CA VAL A 72 -2.08 6.85 -1.73
C VAL A 72 -2.29 5.54 -0.99
N VAL A 73 -2.34 4.43 -1.73
CA VAL A 73 -2.37 3.06 -1.20
C VAL A 73 -0.99 2.45 -1.38
N TYR A 74 -0.41 1.93 -0.31
CA TYR A 74 0.92 1.32 -0.34
C TYR A 74 0.80 -0.19 -0.14
N ARG A 75 1.28 -0.96 -1.13
CA ARG A 75 1.22 -2.43 -1.20
C ARG A 75 2.59 -3.03 -0.97
N GLU A 76 2.67 -3.93 -0.03
CA GLU A 76 3.90 -4.64 0.25
C GLU A 76 4.19 -5.69 -0.83
N PHE A 77 5.32 -5.52 -1.53
CA PHE A 77 5.71 -6.45 -2.59
C PHE A 77 7.18 -6.90 -2.42
N PRO A 78 7.50 -7.58 -1.30
CA PRO A 78 8.86 -8.06 -1.04
C PRO A 78 9.31 -9.06 -2.11
N LEU A 79 10.41 -8.74 -2.80
CA LEU A 79 11.01 -9.57 -3.83
C LEU A 79 11.76 -10.75 -3.20
N ARG A 80 11.73 -11.91 -3.86
CA ARG A 80 12.34 -13.15 -3.33
C ARG A 80 13.85 -13.08 -3.11
N ASN A 81 14.54 -12.26 -3.90
CA ASN A 81 15.99 -12.06 -3.80
C ASN A 81 16.39 -10.99 -2.76
N HIS A 82 15.43 -10.36 -2.09
CA HIS A 82 15.66 -9.37 -1.04
C HIS A 82 15.42 -9.99 0.33
N GLN A 83 16.49 -10.50 0.93
CA GLN A 83 16.47 -11.35 2.13
C GLN A 83 15.74 -10.72 3.33
N HIS A 84 15.87 -9.40 3.53
CA HIS A 84 15.33 -8.68 4.69
C HIS A 84 14.04 -7.90 4.38
N SER A 85 13.63 -7.85 3.13
CA SER A 85 12.48 -7.06 2.67
C SER A 85 11.18 -7.49 3.35
N ARG A 86 10.93 -8.80 3.48
CA ARG A 86 9.72 -9.30 4.13
C ARG A 86 9.63 -8.90 5.61
N LYS A 87 10.76 -8.87 6.31
CA LYS A 87 10.83 -8.41 7.69
C LYS A 87 10.47 -6.93 7.78
N ALA A 88 11.04 -6.09 6.90
CA ALA A 88 10.71 -4.67 6.82
C ALA A 88 9.22 -4.44 6.51
N ALA A 89 8.66 -5.18 5.55
CA ALA A 89 7.23 -5.14 5.22
C ALA A 89 6.34 -5.47 6.42
N ARG A 90 6.70 -6.45 7.25
CA ARG A 90 5.95 -6.79 8.48
C ARG A 90 5.91 -5.63 9.47
N TYR A 91 7.05 -4.98 9.70
CA TYR A 91 7.11 -3.80 10.59
C TYR A 91 6.29 -2.62 10.05
N ALA A 92 6.39 -2.33 8.75
CA ALA A 92 5.61 -1.27 8.12
C ALA A 92 4.10 -1.55 8.17
N THR A 93 3.68 -2.80 7.88
CA THR A 93 2.28 -3.24 7.99
C THR A 93 1.77 -3.13 9.44
N ALA A 94 2.56 -3.55 10.43
CA ALA A 94 2.21 -3.43 11.84
C ALA A 94 2.10 -1.95 12.26
N ALA A 95 3.05 -1.10 11.83
CA ALA A 95 3.02 0.33 12.10
C ALA A 95 1.77 0.99 11.50
N ARG A 96 1.34 0.61 10.29
CA ARG A 96 0.11 1.10 9.67
C ARG A 96 -1.13 0.76 10.49
N ARG A 97 -1.19 -0.41 11.12
CA ARG A 97 -2.29 -0.80 12.01
C ARG A 97 -2.31 -0.02 13.31
N VAL A 98 -1.16 0.46 13.77
CA VAL A 98 -1.08 1.39 14.91
C VAL A 98 -1.60 2.77 14.51
N GLY A 99 -1.20 3.25 13.32
CA GLY A 99 -1.67 4.50 12.75
C GLY A 99 -0.90 4.90 11.49
N VAL A 100 -1.51 5.77 10.68
CA VAL A 100 -0.87 6.28 9.45
C VAL A 100 0.42 7.04 9.77
N TRP A 101 0.44 7.80 10.86
CA TRP A 101 1.63 8.55 11.26
C TRP A 101 2.79 7.62 11.63
N GLN A 102 2.52 6.53 12.36
CA GLN A 102 3.52 5.52 12.69
C GLN A 102 4.03 4.82 11.42
N TRP A 103 3.15 4.58 10.45
CA TRP A 103 3.57 4.06 9.15
C TRP A 103 4.53 5.01 8.43
N VAL A 104 4.23 6.30 8.38
CA VAL A 104 5.11 7.32 7.76
C VAL A 104 6.48 7.33 8.43
N GLN A 105 6.53 7.38 9.77
CA GLN A 105 7.77 7.39 10.52
C GLN A 105 8.63 6.15 10.25
N VAL A 106 8.01 4.97 10.26
CA VAL A 106 8.70 3.69 10.00
C VAL A 106 9.17 3.62 8.55
N THR A 107 8.32 3.99 7.59
CA THR A 107 8.64 3.96 6.16
C THR A 107 9.77 4.94 5.82
N ASP A 108 9.69 6.16 6.32
CA ASP A 108 10.77 7.15 6.18
C ASP A 108 12.10 6.59 6.70
N ARG A 109 12.11 6.05 7.91
CA ARG A 109 13.33 5.52 8.53
C ARG A 109 13.88 4.30 7.80
N LEU A 110 13.02 3.37 7.39
CA LEU A 110 13.43 2.20 6.62
C LEU A 110 14.11 2.60 5.31
N TYR A 111 13.57 3.60 4.58
CA TYR A 111 14.19 4.05 3.35
C TYR A 111 15.43 4.91 3.56
N LEU A 112 15.45 5.79 4.56
CA LEU A 112 16.62 6.61 4.87
C LEU A 112 17.83 5.76 5.27
N ASP A 113 17.62 4.73 6.09
CA ASP A 113 18.68 3.84 6.59
C ASP A 113 18.82 2.55 5.75
N GLN A 114 18.22 2.48 4.54
CA GLN A 114 18.16 1.27 3.72
C GLN A 114 19.53 0.64 3.49
N SER A 115 20.54 1.46 3.15
CA SER A 115 21.88 0.96 2.84
C SER A 115 22.53 0.19 3.99
N ARG A 116 22.12 0.46 5.24
CA ARG A 116 22.61 -0.21 6.42
C ARG A 116 21.85 -1.50 6.67
N TRP A 117 20.56 -1.42 7.01
CA TRP A 117 19.80 -2.60 7.42
C TRP A 117 19.59 -3.62 6.29
N SER A 118 19.69 -3.21 5.03
CA SER A 118 19.62 -4.13 3.89
C SER A 118 20.81 -5.09 3.81
N GLN A 119 21.93 -4.76 4.46
CA GLN A 119 23.13 -5.58 4.50
C GLN A 119 23.16 -6.48 5.74
N ASP A 120 22.85 -5.93 6.91
CA ASP A 120 23.01 -6.60 8.21
C ASP A 120 21.71 -7.13 8.81
N GLY A 121 20.55 -6.84 8.19
CA GLY A 121 19.24 -7.30 8.65
C GLY A 121 18.72 -6.61 9.91
N THR A 122 19.33 -5.49 10.35
CA THR A 122 18.98 -4.76 11.57
C THR A 122 17.70 -3.90 11.42
N VAL A 123 16.64 -4.50 10.88
CA VAL A 123 15.34 -3.84 10.67
C VAL A 123 14.75 -3.37 11.99
N GLU A 124 14.77 -4.20 13.03
CA GLU A 124 14.25 -3.88 14.37
C GLU A 124 14.88 -2.63 14.96
N ALA A 125 16.22 -2.59 14.96
CA ALA A 125 16.95 -1.44 15.47
C ALA A 125 16.67 -0.16 14.67
N THR A 126 16.40 -0.31 13.37
CA THR A 126 15.99 0.80 12.48
C THR A 126 14.62 1.33 12.87
N VAL A 127 13.64 0.45 13.04
CA VAL A 127 12.27 0.83 13.45
C VAL A 127 12.24 1.41 14.85
N ALA A 128 13.03 0.86 15.79
CA ALA A 128 13.11 1.39 17.15
C ALA A 128 13.59 2.86 17.21
N ARG A 129 14.39 3.30 16.23
CA ARG A 129 14.79 4.71 16.12
C ARG A 129 13.72 5.61 15.50
N ALA A 130 12.69 5.04 14.90
CA ALA A 130 11.62 5.79 14.24
C ALA A 130 10.46 6.14 15.18
N LEU A 131 10.21 5.31 16.19
CA LEU A 131 9.01 5.35 17.01
C LEU A 131 9.29 5.75 18.45
N SER A 132 8.28 6.26 19.12
CA SER A 132 8.27 6.35 20.59
C SER A 132 8.33 4.94 21.20
N LYS A 133 8.79 4.83 22.48
CA LYS A 133 8.80 3.53 23.17
C LYS A 133 7.42 2.87 23.25
N GLU A 134 6.38 3.68 23.40
CA GLU A 134 4.99 3.22 23.46
C GLU A 134 4.51 2.67 22.10
N ASP A 135 4.73 3.43 21.02
CA ASP A 135 4.34 3.00 19.68
C ASP A 135 5.15 1.79 19.22
N LEU A 136 6.45 1.73 19.54
CA LEU A 136 7.27 0.55 19.26
C LEU A 136 6.69 -0.70 19.92
N LYS A 137 6.33 -0.63 21.21
CA LYS A 137 5.69 -1.74 21.93
C LYS A 137 4.39 -2.19 21.26
N ARG A 138 3.57 -1.24 20.79
CA ARG A 138 2.32 -1.53 20.06
C ARG A 138 2.60 -2.22 18.73
N VAL A 139 3.59 -1.76 17.98
CA VAL A 139 4.00 -2.37 16.71
C VAL A 139 4.54 -3.79 16.93
N GLU A 140 5.43 -3.98 17.91
CA GLU A 140 6.01 -5.29 18.22
C GLU A 140 4.95 -6.31 18.66
N ALA A 141 3.95 -5.89 19.42
CA ALA A 141 2.83 -6.74 19.82
C ALA A 141 2.03 -7.28 18.62
N LEU A 142 1.96 -6.54 17.52
CA LEU A 142 1.26 -6.95 16.30
C LEU A 142 2.08 -7.90 15.42
N LEU A 143 3.41 -7.99 15.58
CA LEU A 143 4.25 -8.85 14.73
C LEU A 143 3.94 -10.34 14.89
N GLY A 144 3.39 -10.76 16.03
CA GLY A 144 2.89 -12.12 16.26
C GLY A 144 1.56 -12.44 15.58
N ASP A 145 0.81 -11.42 15.16
CA ASP A 145 -0.50 -11.60 14.51
C ASP A 145 -0.31 -12.17 13.08
N SER A 146 -0.93 -13.33 12.83
CA SER A 146 -0.92 -13.98 11.52
C SER A 146 -1.54 -13.10 10.43
N ALA A 147 -2.42 -12.17 10.79
CA ALA A 147 -3.07 -11.25 9.87
C ALA A 147 -2.07 -10.27 9.22
N ILE A 148 -0.93 -9.98 9.84
CA ILE A 148 0.16 -9.20 9.23
C ILE A 148 0.73 -9.92 8.00
N ASN A 149 1.07 -11.21 8.16
CA ASN A 149 1.56 -12.00 7.03
C ASN A 149 0.48 -12.21 5.96
N ALA A 150 -0.76 -12.45 6.36
CA ALA A 150 -1.88 -12.61 5.43
C ALA A 150 -2.11 -11.35 4.59
N GLU A 151 -1.89 -10.17 5.14
CA GLU A 151 -1.99 -8.90 4.42
C GLU A 151 -0.90 -8.77 3.34
N ILE A 152 0.35 -9.07 3.68
CA ILE A 152 1.47 -9.08 2.73
C ILE A 152 1.23 -10.11 1.62
N GLU A 153 0.72 -11.31 1.94
CA GLU A 153 0.39 -12.31 0.91
C GLU A 153 -0.75 -11.84 0.00
N ARG A 154 -1.75 -11.15 0.52
CA ARG A 154 -2.82 -10.54 -0.31
C ARG A 154 -2.26 -9.51 -1.28
N ASP A 155 -1.36 -8.64 -0.82
CA ASP A 155 -0.70 -7.64 -1.66
C ASP A 155 0.17 -8.30 -2.75
N LEU A 156 0.96 -9.30 -2.39
CA LEU A 156 1.73 -10.11 -3.35
C LEU A 156 0.84 -10.79 -4.39
N ALA A 157 -0.26 -11.41 -3.95
CA ALA A 157 -1.21 -12.07 -4.84
C ALA A 157 -1.90 -11.06 -5.77
N LEU A 158 -2.30 -9.90 -5.25
CA LEU A 158 -2.89 -8.81 -6.04
C LEU A 158 -1.90 -8.31 -7.10
N GLY A 159 -0.67 -7.98 -6.70
CA GLY A 159 0.34 -7.50 -7.64
C GLY A 159 0.64 -8.52 -8.74
N ARG A 160 0.74 -9.82 -8.40
CA ARG A 160 0.92 -10.88 -9.41
C ARG A 160 -0.24 -10.95 -10.39
N ARG A 161 -1.50 -10.87 -9.93
CA ARG A 161 -2.68 -10.82 -10.80
C ARG A 161 -2.67 -9.58 -11.71
N GLN A 162 -2.19 -8.45 -11.23
CA GLN A 162 -2.04 -7.22 -12.02
C GLN A 162 -0.78 -7.20 -12.88
N GLY A 163 -0.01 -8.30 -12.93
CA GLY A 163 1.20 -8.45 -13.73
C GLY A 163 2.39 -7.65 -13.21
N VAL A 164 2.43 -7.29 -11.91
CA VAL A 164 3.61 -6.67 -11.28
C VAL A 164 4.73 -7.71 -11.22
N ARG A 165 5.88 -7.37 -11.82
CA ARG A 165 7.08 -8.24 -11.89
C ARG A 165 8.33 -7.59 -11.32
N SER A 166 8.29 -6.27 -11.09
CA SER A 166 9.39 -5.48 -10.55
C SER A 166 8.84 -4.34 -9.70
N THR A 167 9.68 -3.80 -8.84
CA THR A 167 9.35 -2.68 -7.96
C THR A 167 10.27 -1.48 -8.21
N PRO A 168 9.79 -0.25 -8.06
CA PRO A 168 8.39 0.08 -7.85
C PRO A 168 7.56 -0.13 -9.12
N THR A 169 6.32 -0.57 -8.95
CA THR A 169 5.27 -0.49 -9.98
C THR A 169 4.06 0.16 -9.33
N PHE A 170 3.43 1.11 -10.00
CA PHE A 170 2.26 1.78 -9.44
C PHE A 170 1.17 1.99 -10.49
N PHE A 171 -0.04 2.15 -10.00
CA PHE A 171 -1.24 2.38 -10.79
C PHE A 171 -1.84 3.71 -10.38
N ILE A 172 -2.21 4.54 -11.35
CA ILE A 172 -2.90 5.80 -11.11
C ILE A 172 -4.32 5.65 -11.67
N THR A 173 -5.30 5.78 -10.81
CA THR A 173 -6.71 5.78 -11.21
C THR A 173 -7.27 7.18 -11.05
N ALA A 174 -7.74 7.78 -12.15
CA ALA A 174 -8.38 9.08 -12.20
C ALA A 174 -9.47 9.08 -13.26
N GLN A 175 -10.62 9.71 -12.98
CA GLN A 175 -11.71 9.83 -13.94
C GLN A 175 -12.14 8.48 -14.58
N GLY A 176 -12.14 7.41 -13.78
CA GLY A 176 -12.52 6.05 -14.22
C GLY A 176 -11.48 5.32 -15.07
N LYS A 177 -10.32 5.92 -15.34
CA LYS A 177 -9.22 5.29 -16.09
C LYS A 177 -8.08 4.94 -15.13
N THR A 178 -7.47 3.76 -15.35
CA THR A 178 -6.29 3.32 -14.61
C THR A 178 -5.10 3.18 -15.55
N GLU A 179 -4.02 3.86 -15.21
CA GLU A 179 -2.75 3.80 -15.92
C GLU A 179 -1.70 3.10 -15.06
N ARG A 180 -0.92 2.21 -15.68
CA ARG A 180 0.17 1.49 -15.04
C ARG A 180 1.49 2.14 -15.38
N VAL A 181 2.34 2.31 -14.37
CA VAL A 181 3.71 2.81 -14.51
C VAL A 181 4.67 1.86 -13.81
N THR A 182 5.79 1.55 -14.43
CA THR A 182 6.86 0.71 -13.85
C THR A 182 8.14 1.52 -13.74
N GLY A 183 8.80 1.44 -12.60
CA GLY A 183 10.02 2.19 -12.31
C GLY A 183 9.75 3.55 -11.66
N ILE A 184 10.81 4.37 -11.63
CA ILE A 184 10.81 5.68 -10.99
C ILE A 184 10.22 6.71 -11.94
N VAL A 185 9.33 7.56 -11.42
CA VAL A 185 8.87 8.79 -12.08
C VAL A 185 9.26 9.96 -11.21
N GLN A 186 9.87 10.99 -11.77
CA GLN A 186 10.21 12.20 -11.04
C GLN A 186 8.95 12.93 -10.55
N TYR A 187 9.02 13.51 -9.36
CA TYR A 187 7.90 14.25 -8.77
C TYR A 187 7.36 15.35 -9.69
N SER A 188 8.23 16.11 -10.37
CA SER A 188 7.81 17.16 -11.30
C SER A 188 6.96 16.66 -12.48
N ILE A 189 7.21 15.44 -12.95
CA ILE A 189 6.43 14.80 -14.01
C ILE A 189 5.09 14.33 -13.45
N LEU A 190 5.12 13.63 -12.33
CA LEU A 190 3.90 13.14 -11.68
C LEU A 190 3.00 14.30 -11.25
N ARG A 191 3.57 15.36 -10.70
CA ARG A 191 2.87 16.58 -10.32
C ARG A 191 2.07 17.16 -11.51
N ARG A 192 2.71 17.40 -12.67
CA ARG A 192 2.01 17.89 -13.86
C ARG A 192 0.87 16.99 -14.30
N TYR A 193 1.08 15.69 -14.22
CA TYR A 193 0.03 14.71 -14.52
C TYR A 193 -1.15 14.85 -13.54
N LEU A 194 -0.88 14.88 -12.22
CA LEU A 194 -1.91 15.01 -11.20
C LEU A 194 -2.68 16.33 -11.34
N ASP A 195 -1.97 17.45 -11.54
CA ASP A 195 -2.57 18.78 -11.74
C ASP A 195 -3.53 18.76 -12.96
N SER A 196 -3.09 18.16 -14.07
CA SER A 196 -3.93 18.03 -15.27
C SER A 196 -5.20 17.19 -15.03
N ARG A 197 -5.13 16.16 -14.18
CA ARG A 197 -6.29 15.32 -13.85
C ARG A 197 -7.23 15.96 -12.83
N LEU A 198 -6.72 16.92 -12.07
CA LEU A 198 -7.50 17.73 -11.12
C LEU A 198 -8.10 19.00 -11.74
N GLY A 199 -7.79 19.28 -13.02
CA GLY A 199 -8.24 20.50 -13.70
C GLY A 199 -7.53 21.77 -13.22
N GLN A 200 -6.28 21.64 -12.79
CA GLN A 200 -5.41 22.72 -12.27
C GLN A 200 -4.30 23.08 -13.26
#